data_851dcd1413a291e3b5384c3952d3ae42
#
_entry.id   851dcd1413a291e3b5384c3952d3ae42
#
_cell.length_a   1.000
_cell.length_b   1.000
_cell.length_c   1.000
_cell.angle_alpha   90.00
_cell.angle_beta   90.00
_cell.angle_gamma   90.00
#
_symmetry.space_group_name_H-M   'P 1'
#
loop_
_entity.id
_entity.type
_entity.pdbx_description
1 polymer ?
#
loop_
_entity_poly.entity_id
_entity_poly.type
_entity_poly.pdbx_seq_one_letter_code
_entity_poly.pdbx_strand_id
1 'polypeptide(L)'
;MQKKLYHFLIIYDKIKKGKTKEKSSNNQGRKKEKMKNKVASFIITIVMLLIIIVLGLFILFVWQEIFGGDDENIQVENYVTTYNPTSEKSVEDSEKMTTPQIIKDKINQIINNSQTKTEEKETYNYAEVQVDKYFYNQLNDYSKIIYKAFEKNKEEMKTGTAQIELGDVFTDVLKTEGGDQKLEEYYQSAVETYLYDNPDVFYISASKLYLNIETTTKRKNKTYDVFINSGEKPNYFTDEFTTESQVKQTISQLEKIRSVINSQKSNNPYYDIKMVHDYLIDNIDYDTTLAKKNIYDIYGALVQKSCVCEGYAKAFKYLIDQMEIPCVMVIGQATNTNGQTENHAWNYVQIENNWYAIDCTWDDPVVIGNGKVGNDVRYRYFLRGSSTMSKDHVTSAQFTDGGETYEYPTLNVSDYR
;
A
#
# COMPACT_ATOMS: atom_id res chain seq x y z
N MET A 1 -18.41 -11.75 18.47
CA MET A 1 -19.52 -12.02 19.41
C MET A 1 -20.57 -12.96 18.83
N GLN A 2 -21.04 -12.79 17.60
CA GLN A 2 -22.06 -13.66 16.97
C GLN A 2 -21.67 -15.16 16.85
N LYS A 3 -20.40 -15.49 16.50
CA LYS A 3 -19.96 -16.90 16.40
C LYS A 3 -19.97 -17.67 17.75
N LYS A 4 -19.74 -17.00 18.87
CA LYS A 4 -19.82 -17.62 20.20
C LYS A 4 -21.27 -17.84 20.65
N LEU A 5 -22.19 -16.93 20.27
CA LEU A 5 -23.62 -17.07 20.55
C LEU A 5 -24.24 -18.25 19.77
N TYR A 6 -23.80 -18.45 18.53
CA TYR A 6 -24.26 -19.55 17.67
C TYR A 6 -23.80 -20.93 18.21
N HIS A 7 -22.60 -21.00 18.76
CA HIS A 7 -22.10 -22.24 19.38
C HIS A 7 -22.86 -22.60 20.66
N PHE A 8 -23.30 -21.59 21.43
CA PHE A 8 -24.09 -21.78 22.65
C PHE A 8 -25.51 -22.26 22.34
N LEU A 9 -26.12 -21.75 21.26
CA LEU A 9 -27.45 -22.20 20.80
C LEU A 9 -27.45 -23.65 20.32
N ILE A 10 -26.38 -24.10 19.66
CA ILE A 10 -26.22 -25.50 19.20
C ILE A 10 -26.09 -26.47 20.39
N ILE A 11 -25.36 -26.05 21.43
CA ILE A 11 -25.20 -26.87 22.65
C ILE A 11 -26.55 -26.98 23.39
N TYR A 12 -27.31 -25.88 23.46
CA TYR A 12 -28.63 -25.85 24.09
C TYR A 12 -29.62 -26.79 23.36
N ASP A 13 -29.65 -26.80 22.02
CA ASP A 13 -30.53 -27.66 21.22
C ASP A 13 -30.15 -29.16 21.31
N LYS A 14 -28.85 -29.48 21.43
CA LYS A 14 -28.36 -30.85 21.69
C LYS A 14 -28.75 -31.37 23.07
N ILE A 15 -28.74 -30.52 24.11
CA ILE A 15 -29.15 -30.88 25.47
C ILE A 15 -30.65 -31.13 25.53
N LYS A 16 -31.46 -30.37 24.73
CA LYS A 16 -32.92 -30.52 24.68
C LYS A 16 -33.35 -31.81 23.95
N LYS A 17 -32.62 -32.28 22.93
CA LYS A 17 -32.94 -33.47 22.13
C LYS A 17 -32.47 -34.78 22.77
N GLY A 18 -31.59 -34.77 23.76
CA GLY A 18 -31.11 -35.97 24.46
C GLY A 18 -32.06 -36.56 25.49
N LYS A 19 -33.22 -35.94 25.78
CA LYS A 19 -34.13 -36.35 26.87
C LYS A 19 -35.41 -37.08 26.44
N THR A 20 -35.50 -37.57 25.22
CA THR A 20 -36.72 -38.27 24.72
C THR A 20 -36.48 -39.72 24.30
N LYS A 21 -35.85 -40.51 25.16
CA LYS A 21 -36.00 -42.00 25.08
C LYS A 21 -35.62 -42.59 26.43
N GLU A 22 -36.62 -42.86 27.27
CA GLU A 22 -36.76 -44.06 28.07
C GLU A 22 -38.09 -44.01 28.80
N LYS A 23 -38.98 -44.91 28.41
CA LYS A 23 -40.21 -45.20 29.12
C LYS A 23 -40.02 -46.45 29.96
N SER A 24 -40.36 -46.36 31.20
CA SER A 24 -41.06 -47.31 32.05
C SER A 24 -40.42 -47.49 33.42
N SER A 25 -41.27 -47.45 34.37
CA SER A 25 -41.29 -47.89 35.73
C SER A 25 -40.95 -46.86 36.84
N ASN A 26 -41.96 -46.72 37.67
CA ASN A 26 -41.97 -46.22 39.04
C ASN A 26 -42.50 -44.78 39.27
N ASN A 27 -43.78 -44.70 39.64
CA ASN A 27 -44.54 -43.47 39.80
C ASN A 27 -44.10 -42.57 40.98
N GLN A 28 -43.32 -43.08 41.93
CA GLN A 28 -42.81 -42.29 43.06
C GLN A 28 -41.45 -41.63 42.77
N GLY A 29 -40.63 -42.24 41.95
CA GLY A 29 -39.37 -41.64 41.45
C GLY A 29 -39.62 -40.46 40.52
N ARG A 30 -40.63 -40.58 39.66
CA ARG A 30 -40.99 -39.54 38.65
C ARG A 30 -41.46 -38.22 39.28
N LYS A 31 -42.13 -38.21 40.46
CA LYS A 31 -42.49 -36.95 41.10
C LYS A 31 -41.28 -36.18 41.69
N LYS A 32 -40.31 -36.90 42.29
CA LYS A 32 -39.09 -36.31 42.82
C LYS A 32 -38.18 -35.81 41.70
N GLU A 33 -38.07 -36.55 40.62
CA GLU A 33 -37.24 -36.15 39.46
C GLU A 33 -37.84 -35.00 38.67
N LYS A 34 -39.16 -34.94 38.47
CA LYS A 34 -39.90 -33.78 37.90
C LYS A 34 -39.73 -32.51 38.77
N MET A 35 -39.68 -32.69 40.09
CA MET A 35 -39.47 -31.56 41.00
C MET A 35 -38.03 -31.07 40.99
N LYS A 36 -37.05 -31.97 40.97
CA LYS A 36 -35.61 -31.62 40.79
C LYS A 36 -35.38 -30.91 39.46
N ASN A 37 -35.99 -31.41 38.35
CA ASN A 37 -35.85 -30.80 37.05
C ASN A 37 -36.56 -29.42 36.97
N LYS A 38 -37.69 -29.23 37.65
CA LYS A 38 -38.31 -27.88 37.76
C LYS A 38 -37.46 -26.93 38.57
N VAL A 39 -36.87 -27.38 39.69
CA VAL A 39 -35.99 -26.57 40.53
C VAL A 39 -34.70 -26.26 39.78
N ALA A 40 -34.10 -27.21 39.08
CA ALA A 40 -32.92 -26.98 38.25
C ALA A 40 -33.22 -26.01 37.09
N SER A 41 -34.37 -26.16 36.41
CA SER A 41 -34.80 -25.22 35.36
C SER A 41 -35.03 -23.80 35.93
N PHE A 42 -35.61 -23.69 37.09
CA PHE A 42 -35.85 -22.41 37.78
C PHE A 42 -34.51 -21.73 38.17
N ILE A 43 -33.58 -22.50 38.73
CA ILE A 43 -32.23 -22.02 39.06
C ILE A 43 -31.50 -21.54 37.81
N ILE A 44 -31.54 -22.32 36.71
CA ILE A 44 -30.94 -21.91 35.42
C ILE A 44 -31.55 -20.61 34.90
N THR A 45 -32.85 -20.47 35.02
CA THR A 45 -33.57 -19.24 34.60
C THR A 45 -33.13 -18.03 35.44
N ILE A 46 -32.99 -18.21 36.77
CA ILE A 46 -32.50 -17.14 37.66
C ILE A 46 -31.07 -16.78 37.32
N VAL A 47 -30.18 -17.79 37.10
CA VAL A 47 -28.78 -17.55 36.72
C VAL A 47 -28.69 -16.81 35.39
N MET A 48 -29.52 -17.18 34.41
CA MET A 48 -29.57 -16.47 33.12
C MET A 48 -30.09 -15.02 33.27
N LEU A 49 -31.11 -14.80 34.09
CA LEU A 49 -31.58 -13.46 34.42
C LEU A 49 -30.50 -12.61 35.12
N LEU A 50 -29.75 -13.19 36.06
CA LEU A 50 -28.67 -12.50 36.74
C LEU A 50 -27.51 -12.18 35.76
N ILE A 51 -27.19 -13.07 34.84
CA ILE A 51 -26.21 -12.80 33.78
C ILE A 51 -26.66 -11.66 32.87
N ILE A 52 -27.95 -11.62 32.51
CA ILE A 52 -28.52 -10.52 31.68
C ILE A 52 -28.48 -9.21 32.45
N ILE A 53 -28.81 -9.22 33.77
CA ILE A 53 -28.74 -8.01 34.62
C ILE A 53 -27.28 -7.54 34.75
N VAL A 54 -26.32 -8.45 34.98
CA VAL A 54 -24.89 -8.11 35.09
C VAL A 54 -24.36 -7.57 33.77
N LEU A 55 -24.75 -8.16 32.64
CA LEU A 55 -24.41 -7.64 31.31
C LEU A 55 -25.08 -6.26 31.07
N GLY A 56 -26.34 -6.08 31.46
CA GLY A 56 -27.02 -4.79 31.38
C GLY A 56 -26.38 -3.71 32.25
N LEU A 57 -26.00 -4.05 33.47
CA LEU A 57 -25.26 -3.15 34.38
C LEU A 57 -23.85 -2.86 33.87
N PHE A 58 -23.19 -3.84 33.27
CA PHE A 58 -21.90 -3.65 32.65
C PHE A 58 -21.97 -2.74 31.43
N ILE A 59 -23.03 -2.90 30.60
CA ILE A 59 -23.30 -2.01 29.46
C ILE A 59 -23.61 -0.59 29.96
N LEU A 60 -24.42 -0.45 31.03
CA LEU A 60 -24.71 0.85 31.63
C LEU A 60 -23.48 1.49 32.27
N PHE A 61 -22.63 0.69 32.92
CA PHE A 61 -21.39 1.16 33.50
C PHE A 61 -20.42 1.63 32.42
N VAL A 62 -20.24 0.85 31.35
CA VAL A 62 -19.46 1.24 30.18
C VAL A 62 -20.06 2.48 29.51
N TRP A 63 -21.39 2.55 29.42
CA TRP A 63 -22.09 3.71 28.88
C TRP A 63 -21.89 4.96 29.76
N GLN A 64 -21.94 4.80 31.10
CA GLN A 64 -21.72 5.89 32.05
C GLN A 64 -20.25 6.32 32.12
N GLU A 65 -19.27 5.40 31.91
CA GLU A 65 -17.85 5.72 31.82
C GLU A 65 -17.50 6.39 30.49
N ILE A 66 -18.20 6.03 29.40
CA ILE A 66 -18.02 6.64 28.07
C ILE A 66 -18.79 7.97 27.94
N PHE A 67 -19.96 8.09 28.57
CA PHE A 67 -20.89 9.21 28.36
C PHE A 67 -21.25 10.01 29.62
N GLY A 68 -20.79 9.61 30.80
CA GLY A 68 -21.23 10.16 32.10
C GLY A 68 -20.24 11.12 32.76
N GLY A 69 -19.17 11.52 32.11
CA GLY A 69 -18.25 12.57 32.60
C GLY A 69 -18.72 13.95 32.15
N ASP A 70 -18.66 14.89 33.07
CA ASP A 70 -19.09 16.26 32.85
C ASP A 70 -18.58 16.90 31.55
N ASP A 71 -19.51 17.23 30.65
CA ASP A 71 -19.48 18.25 29.59
C ASP A 71 -18.48 18.17 28.42
N GLU A 72 -17.66 17.13 28.25
CA GLU A 72 -16.86 16.95 27.03
C GLU A 72 -17.12 15.58 26.35
N ASN A 73 -18.19 15.53 25.55
CA ASN A 73 -18.45 14.35 24.71
C ASN A 73 -17.43 14.37 23.54
N ILE A 74 -16.29 13.64 23.70
CA ILE A 74 -15.28 13.46 22.66
C ILE A 74 -15.58 12.14 21.97
N GLN A 75 -15.94 12.20 20.69
CA GLN A 75 -16.06 11.03 19.82
C GLN A 75 -14.84 11.00 18.89
N VAL A 76 -14.16 9.86 18.84
CA VAL A 76 -13.06 9.61 17.92
C VAL A 76 -13.50 8.53 16.94
N GLU A 77 -13.54 8.88 15.66
CA GLU A 77 -13.85 7.98 14.55
C GLU A 77 -12.59 7.83 13.71
N ASN A 78 -12.22 6.60 13.40
CA ASN A 78 -11.07 6.29 12.56
C ASN A 78 -11.55 5.75 11.22
N TYR A 79 -11.06 6.35 10.14
CA TYR A 79 -11.11 5.83 8.78
C TYR A 79 -9.73 5.37 8.36
N VAL A 80 -9.64 4.17 7.77
CA VAL A 80 -8.36 3.59 7.36
C VAL A 80 -8.52 3.00 5.96
N THR A 81 -7.66 3.41 5.04
CA THR A 81 -7.57 2.85 3.69
C THR A 81 -6.13 2.53 3.33
N THR A 82 -5.93 1.62 2.38
CA THR A 82 -4.61 1.24 1.87
C THR A 82 -4.60 1.31 0.34
N TYR A 83 -3.44 1.50 -0.25
CA TYR A 83 -3.28 1.44 -1.70
C TYR A 83 -3.54 0.01 -2.21
N ASN A 84 -4.44 -0.11 -3.20
CA ASN A 84 -4.75 -1.38 -3.85
C ASN A 84 -4.51 -1.26 -5.37
N PRO A 85 -3.42 -1.86 -5.90
CA PRO A 85 -3.03 -1.71 -7.30
C PRO A 85 -3.85 -2.56 -8.29
N THR A 86 -4.80 -3.37 -7.82
CA THR A 86 -5.60 -4.22 -8.71
C THR A 86 -6.90 -3.54 -9.06
N SER A 87 -7.03 -3.12 -10.32
CA SER A 87 -8.22 -2.55 -10.93
C SER A 87 -9.33 -3.58 -11.15
N GLU A 88 -9.81 -4.22 -10.09
CA GLU A 88 -11.15 -4.78 -10.09
C GLU A 88 -11.93 -4.07 -8.98
N LYS A 89 -12.82 -3.16 -9.39
CA LYS A 89 -13.82 -2.59 -8.50
C LYS A 89 -14.65 -3.68 -7.85
N SER A 90 -14.14 -4.24 -6.76
CA SER A 90 -14.97 -4.85 -5.74
C SER A 90 -15.20 -3.76 -4.68
N VAL A 91 -16.37 -3.14 -4.78
CA VAL A 91 -16.96 -2.38 -3.69
C VAL A 91 -17.27 -3.38 -2.59
N GLU A 92 -16.28 -3.73 -1.76
CA GLU A 92 -16.52 -4.46 -0.53
C GLU A 92 -15.47 -4.09 0.51
N ASP A 93 -16.00 -3.64 1.63
CA ASP A 93 -15.41 -3.54 2.95
C ASP A 93 -14.53 -2.32 3.27
N SER A 94 -15.19 -1.18 3.41
CA SER A 94 -14.82 -0.26 4.49
C SER A 94 -15.20 -0.93 5.82
N GLU A 95 -14.34 -1.78 6.37
CA GLU A 95 -14.54 -2.31 7.72
C GLU A 95 -14.38 -1.16 8.72
N LYS A 96 -15.50 -0.74 9.29
CA LYS A 96 -15.54 0.01 10.56
C LYS A 96 -14.97 -0.91 11.65
N MET A 97 -13.66 -0.86 11.86
CA MET A 97 -13.04 -1.57 12.98
C MET A 97 -13.26 -0.79 14.27
N THR A 98 -14.29 -1.14 14.99
CA THR A 98 -14.43 -0.78 16.39
C THR A 98 -13.83 -1.89 17.27
N THR A 99 -12.59 -1.75 17.70
CA THR A 99 -12.00 -2.67 18.67
C THR A 99 -11.83 -1.95 20.01
N PRO A 100 -12.55 -2.36 21.08
CA PRO A 100 -12.59 -1.64 22.36
C PRO A 100 -11.24 -1.55 23.09
N GLN A 101 -10.30 -2.45 22.83
CA GLN A 101 -9.03 -2.54 23.57
C GLN A 101 -7.97 -1.54 23.04
N ILE A 102 -7.90 -1.37 21.72
CA ILE A 102 -6.95 -0.42 21.08
C ILE A 102 -7.37 1.03 21.43
N ILE A 103 -8.68 1.27 21.51
CA ILE A 103 -9.23 2.58 21.95
C ILE A 103 -8.82 2.86 23.40
N LYS A 104 -8.87 1.88 24.32
CA LYS A 104 -8.46 2.06 25.72
C LYS A 104 -7.00 2.43 25.87
N ASP A 105 -6.12 1.75 25.14
CA ASP A 105 -4.68 1.97 25.26
C ASP A 105 -4.25 3.31 24.65
N LYS A 106 -4.87 3.73 23.52
CA LYS A 106 -4.67 5.06 22.93
C LYS A 106 -5.31 6.19 23.76
N ILE A 107 -6.51 6.00 24.29
CA ILE A 107 -7.16 6.98 25.17
C ILE A 107 -6.32 7.17 26.45
N ASN A 108 -5.78 6.13 27.04
CA ASN A 108 -4.89 6.23 28.20
C ASN A 108 -3.54 6.91 27.85
N GLN A 109 -3.01 6.72 26.65
CA GLN A 109 -1.86 7.49 26.15
C GLN A 109 -2.20 8.96 25.92
N ILE A 110 -3.35 9.27 25.37
CA ILE A 110 -3.83 10.66 25.15
C ILE A 110 -4.09 11.35 26.48
N ILE A 111 -4.75 10.68 27.44
CA ILE A 111 -5.03 11.23 28.78
C ILE A 111 -3.76 11.47 29.58
N ASN A 112 -2.80 10.54 29.52
CA ASN A 112 -1.52 10.68 30.22
C ASN A 112 -0.60 11.73 29.56
N ASN A 113 -0.71 11.95 28.26
CA ASN A 113 0.00 13.01 27.55
C ASN A 113 -0.69 14.38 27.68
N SER A 114 -1.98 14.44 28.00
CA SER A 114 -2.73 15.70 28.13
C SER A 114 -2.45 16.47 29.44
N GLN A 115 -1.72 15.87 30.39
CA GLN A 115 -1.41 16.54 31.67
C GLN A 115 -0.09 17.32 31.66
N THR A 116 0.71 17.27 30.59
CA THR A 116 1.93 18.05 30.49
C THR A 116 2.28 18.31 29.02
N LYS A 117 1.66 19.33 28.45
CA LYS A 117 2.21 20.20 27.43
C LYS A 117 1.10 20.98 26.74
N THR A 118 1.10 22.26 26.86
CA THR A 118 0.65 23.18 25.82
C THR A 118 1.61 22.94 24.65
N GLU A 119 1.34 21.89 23.85
CA GLU A 119 2.05 21.71 22.60
C GLU A 119 1.51 22.76 21.64
N GLU A 120 2.39 23.67 21.21
CA GLU A 120 2.22 24.40 19.96
C GLU A 120 1.90 23.31 18.92
N LYS A 121 0.71 23.37 18.30
CA LYS A 121 0.28 22.46 17.27
C LYS A 121 1.31 22.57 16.15
N GLU A 122 2.17 21.56 15.98
CA GLU A 122 3.11 21.51 14.87
C GLU A 122 2.27 21.55 13.58
N THR A 123 2.37 22.65 12.87
CA THR A 123 1.79 22.77 11.53
C THR A 123 2.69 21.96 10.61
N TYR A 124 2.20 20.78 10.18
CA TYR A 124 2.91 19.95 9.20
C TYR A 124 2.90 20.64 7.84
N ASN A 125 3.84 21.57 7.68
CA ASN A 125 3.99 22.34 6.46
C ASN A 125 5.12 21.75 5.61
N TYR A 126 4.75 21.11 4.50
CA TYR A 126 5.67 20.55 3.52
C TYR A 126 6.02 21.53 2.38
N ALA A 127 5.66 22.81 2.49
CA ALA A 127 5.90 23.81 1.44
C ALA A 127 7.39 23.98 1.11
N GLU A 128 8.27 23.82 2.11
CA GLU A 128 9.72 23.95 1.94
C GLU A 128 10.36 22.78 1.17
N VAL A 129 9.68 21.64 1.08
CA VAL A 129 10.19 20.48 0.35
C VAL A 129 10.15 20.77 -1.14
N GLN A 130 11.32 20.84 -1.75
CA GLN A 130 11.44 21.04 -3.20
C GLN A 130 11.48 19.69 -3.89
N VAL A 131 10.62 19.51 -4.87
CA VAL A 131 10.54 18.29 -5.69
C VAL A 131 10.47 18.73 -7.15
N ASP A 132 11.35 18.17 -7.95
CA ASP A 132 11.33 18.30 -9.41
C ASP A 132 11.39 16.92 -10.02
N LYS A 133 10.22 16.30 -10.19
CA LYS A 133 10.03 14.99 -10.77
C LYS A 133 8.91 15.03 -11.81
N TYR A 134 9.04 14.21 -12.83
CA TYR A 134 8.16 14.27 -13.99
C TYR A 134 6.68 14.07 -13.64
N PHE A 135 6.37 13.01 -12.90
CA PHE A 135 4.98 12.72 -12.53
C PHE A 135 4.49 13.56 -11.36
N TYR A 136 5.36 13.86 -10.38
CA TYR A 136 5.03 14.79 -9.30
C TYR A 136 4.50 16.13 -9.84
N ASN A 137 5.12 16.68 -10.89
CA ASN A 137 4.73 17.97 -11.46
C ASN A 137 3.30 17.97 -12.01
N GLN A 138 2.76 16.79 -12.34
CA GLN A 138 1.41 16.61 -12.88
C GLN A 138 0.34 16.37 -11.82
N LEU A 139 0.73 16.06 -10.57
CA LEU A 139 -0.22 15.85 -9.48
C LEU A 139 -1.00 17.12 -9.15
N ASN A 140 -2.23 16.95 -8.64
CA ASN A 140 -2.97 18.03 -8.01
C ASN A 140 -2.30 18.49 -6.70
N ASP A 141 -2.70 19.65 -6.18
CA ASP A 141 -2.04 20.26 -5.02
C ASP A 141 -2.14 19.40 -3.74
N TYR A 142 -3.25 18.69 -3.53
CA TYR A 142 -3.43 17.84 -2.36
C TYR A 142 -2.57 16.57 -2.43
N SER A 143 -2.50 15.92 -3.59
CA SER A 143 -1.61 14.79 -3.80
C SER A 143 -0.13 15.19 -3.68
N LYS A 144 0.24 16.42 -4.11
CA LYS A 144 1.59 16.98 -3.91
C LYS A 144 1.97 17.13 -2.44
N ILE A 145 1.02 17.45 -1.56
CA ILE A 145 1.28 17.53 -0.11
C ILE A 145 1.69 16.15 0.42
N ILE A 146 0.96 15.11 0.05
CA ILE A 146 1.24 13.73 0.48
C ILE A 146 2.58 13.25 -0.07
N TYR A 147 2.84 13.49 -1.36
CA TYR A 147 4.12 13.17 -1.99
C TYR A 147 5.31 13.83 -1.26
N LYS A 148 5.20 15.12 -0.96
CA LYS A 148 6.21 15.88 -0.20
C LYS A 148 6.40 15.35 1.21
N ALA A 149 5.33 14.86 1.84
CA ALA A 149 5.43 14.22 3.15
C ALA A 149 6.27 12.93 3.07
N PHE A 150 6.10 12.11 2.05
CA PHE A 150 6.96 10.97 1.81
C PHE A 150 8.42 11.39 1.60
N GLU A 151 8.66 12.39 0.76
CA GLU A 151 10.03 12.85 0.48
C GLU A 151 10.71 13.39 1.73
N LYS A 152 10.02 14.17 2.56
CA LYS A 152 10.54 14.68 3.84
C LYS A 152 10.90 13.54 4.82
N ASN A 153 10.09 12.48 4.84
CA ASN A 153 10.24 11.37 5.79
C ASN A 153 10.98 10.16 5.18
N LYS A 154 11.63 10.32 4.01
CA LYS A 154 12.26 9.22 3.27
C LYS A 154 13.29 8.44 4.09
N GLU A 155 14.05 9.12 4.94
CA GLU A 155 15.04 8.48 5.83
C GLU A 155 14.36 7.67 6.95
N GLU A 156 13.36 8.24 7.60
CA GLU A 156 12.59 7.60 8.66
C GLU A 156 11.81 6.38 8.13
N MET A 157 11.35 6.45 6.89
CA MET A 157 10.62 5.34 6.24
C MET A 157 11.47 4.07 6.09
N LYS A 158 12.81 4.16 6.15
CA LYS A 158 13.69 2.99 6.17
C LYS A 158 13.55 2.14 7.42
N THR A 159 12.90 2.62 8.47
CA THR A 159 12.56 1.83 9.67
C THR A 159 11.44 0.83 9.41
N GLY A 160 10.60 1.05 8.39
CA GLY A 160 9.42 0.25 8.06
C GLY A 160 8.20 0.53 8.95
N THR A 161 8.33 1.40 9.96
CA THR A 161 7.29 1.66 10.96
C THR A 161 7.07 3.15 11.22
N ALA A 162 7.75 4.03 10.49
CA ALA A 162 7.57 5.47 10.65
C ALA A 162 6.12 5.87 10.40
N GLN A 163 5.60 6.74 11.23
CA GLN A 163 4.33 7.42 11.03
C GLN A 163 4.60 8.76 10.33
N ILE A 164 3.93 8.98 9.21
CA ILE A 164 4.06 10.18 8.39
C ILE A 164 2.86 11.05 8.69
N GLU A 165 3.10 12.12 9.42
CA GLU A 165 2.05 13.03 9.87
C GLU A 165 1.65 14.00 8.75
N LEU A 166 0.36 14.13 8.53
CA LEU A 166 -0.25 15.12 7.65
C LEU A 166 -1.07 16.15 8.43
N GLY A 167 -1.43 15.83 9.68
CA GLY A 167 -2.16 16.69 10.59
C GLY A 167 -3.51 17.11 10.04
N ASP A 168 -3.84 18.39 10.20
CA ASP A 168 -5.16 18.95 9.83
C ASP A 168 -5.23 19.59 8.43
N VAL A 169 -4.20 19.39 7.60
CA VAL A 169 -4.08 20.01 6.27
C VAL A 169 -5.28 19.68 5.36
N PHE A 170 -5.90 18.51 5.53
CA PHE A 170 -7.03 18.06 4.72
C PHE A 170 -8.40 18.38 5.34
N THR A 171 -8.45 19.20 6.39
CA THR A 171 -9.70 19.55 7.10
C THR A 171 -10.77 20.11 6.16
N ASP A 172 -10.40 20.95 5.20
CA ASP A 172 -11.36 21.54 4.28
C ASP A 172 -11.93 20.53 3.29
N VAL A 173 -11.13 19.56 2.85
CA VAL A 173 -11.57 18.42 2.04
C VAL A 173 -12.53 17.56 2.84
N LEU A 174 -12.13 17.16 4.06
CA LEU A 174 -12.88 16.23 4.92
C LEU A 174 -14.19 16.80 5.47
N LYS A 175 -14.40 18.12 5.42
CA LYS A 175 -15.69 18.77 5.73
C LYS A 175 -16.70 18.70 4.59
N THR A 176 -16.27 18.33 3.38
CA THR A 176 -17.16 18.21 2.22
C THR A 176 -17.83 16.83 2.20
N GLU A 177 -18.97 16.72 1.54
CA GLU A 177 -19.59 15.41 1.28
C GLU A 177 -18.67 14.56 0.39
N GLY A 178 -18.39 13.30 0.80
CA GLY A 178 -17.44 12.42 0.12
C GLY A 178 -15.98 12.87 0.23
N GLY A 179 -15.64 13.69 1.22
CA GLY A 179 -14.29 14.19 1.43
C GLY A 179 -13.27 13.14 1.81
N ASP A 180 -13.70 12.08 2.51
CA ASP A 180 -12.91 10.89 2.80
C ASP A 180 -12.51 10.15 1.53
N GLN A 181 -13.47 9.90 0.62
CA GLN A 181 -13.19 9.29 -0.66
C GLN A 181 -12.25 10.15 -1.54
N LYS A 182 -12.42 11.46 -1.56
CA LYS A 182 -11.51 12.37 -2.27
C LYS A 182 -10.08 12.32 -1.71
N LEU A 183 -9.96 12.29 -0.39
CA LEU A 183 -8.63 12.17 0.23
C LEU A 183 -7.99 10.83 -0.09
N GLU A 184 -8.78 9.75 -0.15
CA GLU A 184 -8.30 8.45 -0.62
C GLU A 184 -7.78 8.53 -2.07
N GLU A 185 -8.50 9.15 -2.99
CA GLU A 185 -8.06 9.38 -4.38
C GLU A 185 -6.73 10.16 -4.44
N TYR A 186 -6.59 11.21 -3.63
CA TYR A 186 -5.34 11.98 -3.54
C TYR A 186 -4.18 11.14 -2.98
N TYR A 187 -4.47 10.30 -1.99
CA TYR A 187 -3.50 9.39 -1.40
C TYR A 187 -3.04 8.33 -2.40
N GLN A 188 -3.97 7.66 -3.09
CA GLN A 188 -3.66 6.66 -4.11
C GLN A 188 -2.74 7.25 -5.20
N SER A 189 -3.11 8.39 -5.76
CA SER A 189 -2.32 9.09 -6.77
C SER A 189 -0.93 9.45 -6.27
N ALA A 190 -0.81 9.94 -5.03
CA ALA A 190 0.47 10.33 -4.44
C ALA A 190 1.40 9.14 -4.20
N VAL A 191 0.89 8.04 -3.64
CA VAL A 191 1.68 6.82 -3.36
C VAL A 191 2.23 6.23 -4.66
N GLU A 192 1.39 6.07 -5.66
CA GLU A 192 1.79 5.49 -6.94
C GLU A 192 2.83 6.36 -7.64
N THR A 193 2.55 7.65 -7.73
CA THR A 193 3.49 8.62 -8.32
C THR A 193 4.84 8.61 -7.60
N TYR A 194 4.81 8.57 -6.25
CA TYR A 194 6.04 8.55 -5.46
C TYR A 194 6.90 7.32 -5.75
N LEU A 195 6.28 6.14 -5.86
CA LEU A 195 7.00 4.90 -6.14
C LEU A 195 7.54 4.84 -7.58
N TYR A 196 6.85 5.45 -8.55
CA TYR A 196 7.34 5.50 -9.93
C TYR A 196 8.45 6.53 -10.14
N ASP A 197 8.36 7.67 -9.49
CA ASP A 197 9.40 8.69 -9.56
C ASP A 197 10.67 8.30 -8.77
N ASN A 198 10.54 7.41 -7.76
CA ASN A 198 11.60 7.08 -6.80
C ASN A 198 11.86 5.56 -6.72
N PRO A 199 12.45 4.95 -7.74
CA PRO A 199 12.74 3.50 -7.73
C PRO A 199 13.68 3.07 -6.60
N ASP A 200 14.41 3.99 -5.97
CA ASP A 200 15.24 3.75 -4.79
C ASP A 200 14.44 3.48 -3.50
N VAL A 201 13.11 3.64 -3.54
CA VAL A 201 12.20 3.31 -2.42
C VAL A 201 11.64 1.88 -2.55
N PHE A 202 12.40 0.98 -3.12
CA PHE A 202 12.08 -0.42 -3.41
C PHE A 202 11.62 -1.26 -2.22
N TYR A 203 11.92 -0.81 -1.01
CA TYR A 203 11.62 -1.51 0.24
C TYR A 203 10.20 -1.27 0.76
N ILE A 204 9.43 -0.36 0.16
CA ILE A 204 8.08 -0.02 0.58
C ILE A 204 7.05 -0.76 -0.27
N SER A 205 6.15 -1.46 0.41
CA SER A 205 4.95 -2.05 -0.19
C SER A 205 3.78 -1.08 -0.06
N ALA A 206 3.28 -0.57 -1.17
CA ALA A 206 2.11 0.31 -1.18
C ALA A 206 0.89 -0.33 -0.48
N SER A 207 0.70 -1.64 -0.64
CA SER A 207 -0.39 -2.40 0.00
C SER A 207 -0.25 -2.57 1.52
N LYS A 208 0.85 -2.11 2.11
CA LYS A 208 1.10 -2.11 3.57
C LYS A 208 1.22 -0.69 4.14
N LEU A 209 1.01 0.33 3.34
CA LEU A 209 0.85 1.71 3.77
C LEU A 209 -0.65 2.02 3.92
N TYR A 210 -1.02 2.57 5.06
CA TYR A 210 -2.40 2.87 5.41
C TYR A 210 -2.56 4.36 5.67
N LEU A 211 -3.49 4.99 4.96
CA LEU A 211 -3.98 6.32 5.28
C LEU A 211 -4.97 6.21 6.43
N ASN A 212 -4.77 7.01 7.46
CA ASN A 212 -5.61 7.06 8.64
C ASN A 212 -6.19 8.45 8.80
N ILE A 213 -7.48 8.53 9.10
CA ILE A 213 -8.17 9.78 9.42
C ILE A 213 -8.76 9.60 10.82
N GLU A 214 -8.23 10.32 11.79
CA GLU A 214 -8.77 10.40 13.13
C GLU A 214 -9.67 11.62 13.25
N THR A 215 -10.95 11.42 13.53
CA THR A 215 -11.92 12.48 13.68
C THR A 215 -12.27 12.66 15.14
N THR A 216 -11.93 13.81 15.70
CA THR A 216 -12.33 14.18 17.05
C THR A 216 -13.52 15.14 16.99
N THR A 217 -14.63 14.79 17.63
CA THR A 217 -15.81 15.64 17.75
C THR A 217 -15.92 16.17 19.18
N LYS A 218 -15.82 17.49 19.32
CA LYS A 218 -16.00 18.20 20.59
C LYS A 218 -17.20 19.14 20.47
N ARG A 219 -18.32 18.80 21.11
CA ARG A 219 -19.62 19.48 20.92
C ARG A 219 -20.08 19.38 19.46
N LYS A 220 -20.04 20.48 18.70
CA LYS A 220 -20.40 20.53 17.27
C LYS A 220 -19.19 20.73 16.36
N ASN A 221 -17.98 20.84 16.93
CA ASN A 221 -16.78 21.07 16.16
C ASN A 221 -16.08 19.73 15.90
N LYS A 222 -15.83 19.45 14.63
CA LYS A 222 -15.01 18.32 14.17
C LYS A 222 -13.60 18.82 13.85
N THR A 223 -12.61 18.11 14.35
CA THR A 223 -11.20 18.25 13.96
C THR A 223 -10.73 16.93 13.38
N TYR A 224 -9.87 17.02 12.41
CA TYR A 224 -9.33 15.87 11.70
C TYR A 224 -7.82 15.84 11.91
N ASP A 225 -7.30 14.65 12.09
CA ASP A 225 -5.87 14.39 12.11
C ASP A 225 -5.58 13.25 11.14
N VAL A 226 -4.71 13.52 10.17
CA VAL A 226 -4.43 12.60 9.07
C VAL A 226 -2.98 12.16 9.14
N PHE A 227 -2.75 10.87 9.03
CA PHE A 227 -1.40 10.30 9.03
C PHE A 227 -1.33 9.00 8.23
N ILE A 228 -0.12 8.60 7.85
CA ILE A 228 0.15 7.37 7.11
C ILE A 228 1.10 6.51 7.92
N ASN A 229 0.79 5.23 8.08
CA ASN A 229 1.63 4.26 8.77
C ASN A 229 1.39 2.83 8.27
N SER A 230 1.93 1.82 8.95
CA SER A 230 1.75 0.40 8.62
C SER A 230 0.43 -0.21 9.11
N GLY A 231 -0.48 0.58 9.68
CA GLY A 231 -1.72 0.07 10.30
C GLY A 231 -1.42 -0.99 11.35
N GLU A 232 -2.10 -2.13 11.26
CA GLU A 232 -1.88 -3.28 12.14
C GLU A 232 -0.73 -4.20 11.68
N LYS A 233 -0.07 -3.89 10.57
CA LYS A 233 1.07 -4.67 10.08
C LYS A 233 2.32 -4.36 10.90
N PRO A 234 3.22 -5.33 11.08
CA PRO A 234 4.46 -5.11 11.82
C PRO A 234 5.39 -4.09 11.15
N ASN A 235 5.27 -3.91 9.86
CA ASN A 235 5.96 -2.91 9.04
C ASN A 235 5.30 -2.81 7.64
N TYR A 236 5.68 -1.80 6.86
CA TYR A 236 5.25 -1.63 5.47
C TYR A 236 6.30 -2.07 4.43
N PHE A 237 7.24 -2.91 4.82
CA PHE A 237 8.24 -3.42 3.88
C PHE A 237 7.65 -4.36 2.84
N THR A 238 8.28 -4.39 1.67
CA THR A 238 8.10 -5.47 0.69
C THR A 238 8.50 -6.81 1.31
N ASP A 239 8.03 -7.92 0.73
CA ASP A 239 8.08 -9.23 1.39
C ASP A 239 9.47 -9.80 1.65
N GLU A 240 10.51 -9.25 1.02
CA GLU A 240 11.90 -9.66 1.22
C GLU A 240 12.50 -9.07 2.49
N PHE A 241 11.95 -7.95 3.00
CA PHE A 241 12.53 -7.21 4.11
C PHE A 241 11.67 -7.32 5.36
N THR A 242 12.35 -7.48 6.50
CA THR A 242 11.73 -7.53 7.82
C THR A 242 12.36 -6.55 8.81
N THR A 243 13.54 -6.01 8.49
CA THR A 243 14.28 -5.10 9.36
C THR A 243 14.91 -3.94 8.60
N GLU A 244 15.04 -2.80 9.26
CA GLU A 244 15.77 -1.63 8.78
C GLU A 244 17.23 -1.97 8.36
N SER A 245 17.89 -2.87 9.10
CA SER A 245 19.25 -3.27 8.79
C SER A 245 19.37 -3.95 7.41
N GLN A 246 18.42 -4.81 7.05
CA GLN A 246 18.38 -5.44 5.73
C GLN A 246 18.17 -4.39 4.63
N VAL A 247 17.27 -3.44 4.83
CA VAL A 247 17.02 -2.33 3.90
C VAL A 247 18.29 -1.51 3.71
N LYS A 248 18.94 -1.04 4.79
CA LYS A 248 20.17 -0.25 4.72
C LYS A 248 21.32 -1.01 4.06
N GLN A 249 21.46 -2.30 4.33
CA GLN A 249 22.47 -3.14 3.67
C GLN A 249 22.22 -3.23 2.17
N THR A 250 20.97 -3.42 1.75
CA THR A 250 20.61 -3.48 0.34
C THR A 250 20.84 -2.15 -0.36
N ILE A 251 20.45 -1.03 0.27
CA ILE A 251 20.74 0.33 -0.24
C ILE A 251 22.24 0.46 -0.50
N SER A 252 23.08 0.08 0.46
CA SER A 252 24.54 0.12 0.28
C SER A 252 25.06 -0.74 -0.87
N GLN A 253 24.44 -1.90 -1.14
CA GLN A 253 24.76 -2.74 -2.29
C GLN A 253 24.37 -2.05 -3.61
N LEU A 254 23.15 -1.50 -3.68
CA LEU A 254 22.65 -0.79 -4.85
C LEU A 254 23.48 0.46 -5.17
N GLU A 255 23.86 1.23 -4.14
CA GLU A 255 24.74 2.39 -4.28
C GLU A 255 26.13 2.01 -4.83
N LYS A 256 26.69 0.88 -4.41
CA LYS A 256 27.96 0.37 -4.98
C LYS A 256 27.82 0.02 -6.47
N ILE A 257 26.75 -0.68 -6.84
CA ILE A 257 26.47 -1.01 -8.25
C ILE A 257 26.35 0.28 -9.06
N ARG A 258 25.53 1.21 -8.60
CA ARG A 258 25.30 2.50 -9.23
C ARG A 258 26.60 3.31 -9.38
N SER A 259 27.41 3.35 -8.33
CA SER A 259 28.71 4.04 -8.34
C SER A 259 29.69 3.44 -9.36
N VAL A 260 29.77 2.12 -9.45
CA VAL A 260 30.62 1.43 -10.44
C VAL A 260 30.19 1.78 -11.87
N ILE A 261 28.88 1.73 -12.14
CA ILE A 261 28.36 2.06 -13.47
C ILE A 261 28.60 3.54 -13.78
N ASN A 262 28.31 4.45 -12.85
CA ASN A 262 28.52 5.88 -13.04
C ASN A 262 30.02 6.24 -13.24
N SER A 263 30.94 5.49 -12.66
CA SER A 263 32.38 5.70 -12.88
C SER A 263 32.82 5.45 -14.33
N GLN A 264 31.99 4.76 -15.12
CA GLN A 264 32.22 4.48 -16.53
C GLN A 264 31.54 5.48 -17.47
N LYS A 265 30.88 6.52 -16.91
CA LYS A 265 30.19 7.56 -17.68
C LYS A 265 31.13 8.22 -18.69
N SER A 266 30.71 8.23 -19.95
CA SER A 266 31.49 8.77 -21.07
C SER A 266 31.28 10.26 -21.32
N ASN A 267 30.24 10.85 -20.67
CA ASN A 267 29.70 12.20 -20.94
C ASN A 267 29.10 12.36 -22.35
N ASN A 268 28.80 11.24 -23.01
CA ASN A 268 28.00 11.20 -24.22
C ASN A 268 26.72 10.43 -23.92
N PRO A 269 25.55 11.07 -23.92
CA PRO A 269 24.29 10.43 -23.52
C PRO A 269 24.00 9.12 -24.26
N TYR A 270 24.32 9.03 -25.55
CA TYR A 270 24.11 7.80 -26.32
C TYR A 270 24.89 6.61 -25.74
N TYR A 271 26.19 6.80 -25.47
CA TYR A 271 27.04 5.73 -24.95
C TYR A 271 26.72 5.41 -23.49
N ASP A 272 26.30 6.41 -22.70
CA ASP A 272 25.91 6.23 -21.30
C ASP A 272 24.60 5.45 -21.22
N ILE A 273 23.60 5.79 -22.03
CA ILE A 273 22.33 5.06 -22.16
C ILE A 273 22.59 3.62 -22.63
N LYS A 274 23.44 3.45 -23.65
CA LYS A 274 23.79 2.13 -24.17
C LYS A 274 24.48 1.27 -23.14
N MET A 275 25.39 1.81 -22.36
CA MET A 275 26.10 1.10 -21.29
C MET A 275 25.13 0.58 -20.23
N VAL A 276 24.16 1.39 -19.81
CA VAL A 276 23.15 0.96 -18.83
C VAL A 276 22.23 -0.11 -19.43
N HIS A 277 21.75 0.10 -20.65
CA HIS A 277 20.95 -0.89 -21.37
C HIS A 277 21.68 -2.24 -21.46
N ASP A 278 22.92 -2.26 -21.98
CA ASP A 278 23.71 -3.47 -22.14
C ASP A 278 23.99 -4.14 -20.79
N TYR A 279 24.28 -3.36 -19.75
CA TYR A 279 24.47 -3.89 -18.41
C TYR A 279 23.25 -4.65 -17.92
N LEU A 280 22.04 -4.11 -18.12
CA LEU A 280 20.82 -4.75 -17.65
C LEU A 280 20.56 -6.06 -18.40
N ILE A 281 20.58 -6.04 -19.73
CA ILE A 281 20.29 -7.23 -20.54
C ILE A 281 21.39 -8.30 -20.51
N ASP A 282 22.60 -7.96 -20.04
CA ASP A 282 23.69 -8.93 -19.86
C ASP A 282 23.73 -9.54 -18.45
N ASN A 283 23.03 -8.95 -17.46
CA ASN A 283 23.18 -9.33 -16.06
C ASN A 283 21.86 -9.68 -15.35
N ILE A 284 20.73 -9.59 -16.00
CA ILE A 284 19.42 -9.87 -15.40
C ILE A 284 18.73 -10.95 -16.23
N ASP A 285 18.10 -11.89 -15.56
CA ASP A 285 17.25 -12.90 -16.18
C ASP A 285 15.77 -12.52 -16.00
N TYR A 286 14.94 -12.62 -17.04
CA TYR A 286 13.52 -12.41 -16.92
C TYR A 286 12.87 -13.55 -16.12
N ASP A 287 12.14 -13.23 -15.04
CA ASP A 287 11.45 -14.23 -14.21
C ASP A 287 10.11 -14.64 -14.85
N THR A 288 10.15 -15.69 -15.64
CA THR A 288 8.93 -16.26 -16.25
C THR A 288 8.04 -17.02 -15.28
N THR A 289 8.55 -17.33 -14.07
CA THR A 289 7.84 -18.15 -13.07
C THR A 289 7.02 -17.31 -12.11
N LEU A 290 7.34 -16.03 -11.96
CA LEU A 290 6.78 -15.10 -10.98
C LEU A 290 6.90 -15.62 -9.53
N ALA A 291 7.87 -16.52 -9.28
CA ALA A 291 8.00 -17.21 -8.01
C ALA A 291 8.88 -16.47 -7.00
N LYS A 292 9.78 -15.62 -7.48
CA LYS A 292 10.65 -14.83 -6.61
C LYS A 292 9.91 -13.60 -6.08
N LYS A 293 10.30 -13.18 -4.89
CA LYS A 293 9.81 -11.92 -4.30
C LYS A 293 10.55 -10.74 -4.93
N ASN A 294 9.93 -9.58 -4.83
CA ASN A 294 10.55 -8.30 -5.27
C ASN A 294 10.99 -8.26 -6.74
N ILE A 295 10.33 -9.02 -7.60
CA ILE A 295 10.62 -9.04 -9.05
C ILE A 295 10.17 -7.76 -9.77
N TYR A 296 9.42 -6.90 -9.11
CA TYR A 296 8.87 -5.64 -9.64
C TYR A 296 9.70 -4.41 -9.26
N ASP A 297 10.88 -4.60 -8.65
CA ASP A 297 11.69 -3.52 -8.15
C ASP A 297 13.20 -3.69 -8.44
N ILE A 298 13.97 -2.66 -8.04
CA ILE A 298 15.43 -2.65 -8.30
C ILE A 298 16.22 -3.68 -7.49
N TYR A 299 15.69 -4.18 -6.38
CA TYR A 299 16.33 -5.26 -5.64
C TYR A 299 16.29 -6.55 -6.45
N GLY A 300 15.12 -6.90 -7.00
CA GLY A 300 14.98 -8.03 -7.90
C GLY A 300 15.93 -7.92 -9.11
N ALA A 301 15.91 -6.77 -9.77
CA ALA A 301 16.72 -6.52 -10.95
C ALA A 301 18.24 -6.51 -10.66
N LEU A 302 18.68 -5.68 -9.72
CA LEU A 302 20.12 -5.40 -9.56
C LEU A 302 20.81 -6.30 -8.54
N VAL A 303 20.10 -6.83 -7.53
CA VAL A 303 20.68 -7.69 -6.48
C VAL A 303 20.37 -9.16 -6.72
N GLN A 304 19.10 -9.52 -6.92
CA GLN A 304 18.71 -10.91 -7.22
C GLN A 304 19.01 -11.33 -8.65
N LYS A 305 19.26 -10.37 -9.56
CA LYS A 305 19.49 -10.60 -10.99
C LYS A 305 18.34 -11.33 -11.69
N SER A 306 17.12 -11.10 -11.24
CA SER A 306 15.92 -11.71 -11.82
C SER A 306 14.71 -10.83 -11.51
N CYS A 307 14.02 -10.38 -12.56
CA CYS A 307 12.84 -9.52 -12.41
C CYS A 307 11.93 -9.63 -13.64
N VAL A 308 10.80 -8.93 -13.60
CA VAL A 308 9.88 -8.72 -14.73
C VAL A 308 10.08 -7.32 -15.33
N CYS A 309 9.27 -6.96 -16.32
CA CYS A 309 9.38 -5.70 -17.07
C CYS A 309 9.48 -4.45 -16.17
N GLU A 310 8.67 -4.38 -15.12
CA GLU A 310 8.70 -3.25 -14.17
C GLU A 310 10.04 -3.15 -13.42
N GLY A 311 10.64 -4.30 -13.05
CA GLY A 311 11.96 -4.34 -12.43
C GLY A 311 13.07 -3.84 -13.39
N TYR A 312 13.02 -4.22 -14.67
CA TYR A 312 13.92 -3.67 -15.69
C TYR A 312 13.76 -2.16 -15.84
N ALA A 313 12.52 -1.68 -15.98
CA ALA A 313 12.24 -0.25 -16.17
C ALA A 313 12.66 0.60 -14.97
N LYS A 314 12.41 0.14 -13.74
CA LYS A 314 12.87 0.80 -12.50
C LYS A 314 14.38 0.78 -12.37
N ALA A 315 15.03 -0.34 -12.68
CA ALA A 315 16.49 -0.44 -12.63
C ALA A 315 17.17 0.46 -13.66
N PHE A 316 16.63 0.52 -14.88
CA PHE A 316 17.12 1.43 -15.90
C PHE A 316 17.03 2.89 -15.42
N LYS A 317 15.84 3.32 -14.93
CA LYS A 317 15.66 4.68 -14.39
C LYS A 317 16.62 4.96 -13.23
N TYR A 318 16.74 4.05 -12.25
CA TYR A 318 17.61 4.20 -11.09
C TYR A 318 19.09 4.44 -11.49
N LEU A 319 19.57 3.79 -12.53
CA LEU A 319 20.95 3.95 -13.00
C LEU A 319 21.14 5.20 -13.85
N ILE A 320 20.19 5.53 -14.70
CA ILE A 320 20.23 6.69 -15.62
C ILE A 320 20.05 8.01 -14.87
N ASP A 321 19.17 8.08 -13.87
CA ASP A 321 18.92 9.31 -13.10
C ASP A 321 20.22 9.88 -12.50
N GLN A 322 21.18 9.02 -12.09
CA GLN A 322 22.48 9.47 -11.59
C GLN A 322 23.37 10.09 -12.66
N MET A 323 23.11 9.80 -13.93
CA MET A 323 23.87 10.34 -15.06
C MET A 323 23.32 11.69 -15.52
N GLU A 324 22.27 12.20 -14.85
CA GLU A 324 21.58 13.44 -15.19
C GLU A 324 20.93 13.41 -16.59
N ILE A 325 20.53 12.21 -17.04
CA ILE A 325 19.79 12.01 -18.28
C ILE A 325 18.31 11.90 -17.92
N PRO A 326 17.44 12.80 -18.42
CA PRO A 326 16.03 12.72 -18.13
C PRO A 326 15.44 11.37 -18.56
N CYS A 327 14.78 10.70 -17.62
CA CYS A 327 14.19 9.38 -17.82
C CYS A 327 12.86 9.26 -17.07
N VAL A 328 11.85 8.75 -17.76
CA VAL A 328 10.56 8.41 -17.16
C VAL A 328 10.28 6.93 -17.36
N MET A 329 9.63 6.32 -16.37
CA MET A 329 9.06 4.99 -16.53
C MET A 329 7.71 5.12 -17.24
N VAL A 330 7.42 4.22 -18.15
CA VAL A 330 6.18 4.20 -18.92
C VAL A 330 5.45 2.90 -18.64
N ILE A 331 4.15 3.01 -18.41
CA ILE A 331 3.26 1.87 -18.24
C ILE A 331 2.27 1.84 -19.40
N GLY A 332 1.93 0.66 -19.85
CA GLY A 332 0.98 0.47 -20.91
C GLY A 332 0.78 -0.99 -21.23
N GLN A 333 0.52 -1.25 -22.48
CA GLN A 333 0.37 -2.60 -23.03
C GLN A 333 1.32 -2.82 -24.19
N ALA A 334 1.85 -4.03 -24.27
CA ALA A 334 2.65 -4.45 -25.40
C ALA A 334 2.09 -5.74 -26.02
N THR A 335 2.14 -5.84 -27.36
CA THR A 335 1.63 -6.98 -28.12
C THR A 335 2.78 -7.73 -28.77
N ASN A 336 2.99 -8.96 -28.35
CA ASN A 336 4.08 -9.80 -28.87
C ASN A 336 3.80 -10.30 -30.30
N THR A 337 4.77 -10.92 -30.91
CA THR A 337 4.70 -11.44 -32.29
C THR A 337 3.64 -12.52 -32.50
N ASN A 338 3.15 -13.13 -31.42
CA ASN A 338 2.03 -14.10 -31.46
C ASN A 338 0.66 -13.42 -31.33
N GLY A 339 0.59 -12.09 -31.24
CA GLY A 339 -0.61 -11.32 -31.09
C GLY A 339 -1.18 -11.31 -29.66
N GLN A 340 -0.39 -11.73 -28.66
CA GLN A 340 -0.79 -11.68 -27.25
C GLN A 340 -0.42 -10.30 -26.69
N THR A 341 -1.40 -9.64 -26.07
CA THR A 341 -1.24 -8.33 -25.43
C THR A 341 -1.17 -8.53 -23.91
N GLU A 342 -0.19 -7.90 -23.29
CA GLU A 342 0.03 -7.95 -21.84
C GLU A 342 0.32 -6.55 -21.28
N ASN A 343 0.09 -6.36 -19.99
CA ASN A 343 0.51 -5.15 -19.30
C ASN A 343 2.05 -5.12 -19.26
N HIS A 344 2.60 -3.97 -19.56
CA HIS A 344 4.03 -3.83 -19.77
C HIS A 344 4.56 -2.51 -19.25
N ALA A 345 5.85 -2.50 -18.90
CA ALA A 345 6.57 -1.32 -18.45
C ALA A 345 7.90 -1.18 -19.19
N TRP A 346 8.22 0.05 -19.60
CA TRP A 346 9.46 0.40 -20.29
C TRP A 346 9.88 1.82 -19.92
N ASN A 347 10.81 2.44 -20.64
CA ASN A 347 11.31 3.77 -20.34
C ASN A 347 11.26 4.70 -21.56
N TYR A 348 11.08 6.00 -21.30
CA TYR A 348 11.46 7.06 -22.23
C TYR A 348 12.66 7.80 -21.67
N VAL A 349 13.64 8.10 -22.53
CA VAL A 349 14.84 8.88 -22.21
C VAL A 349 14.98 10.07 -23.14
N GLN A 350 15.53 11.16 -22.61
CA GLN A 350 15.78 12.35 -23.40
C GLN A 350 17.24 12.41 -23.85
N ILE A 351 17.43 12.58 -25.14
CA ILE A 351 18.73 12.82 -25.78
C ILE A 351 18.60 13.94 -26.79
N GLU A 352 19.47 14.92 -26.78
CA GLU A 352 19.45 16.09 -27.69
C GLU A 352 18.08 16.79 -27.73
N ASN A 353 17.44 16.95 -26.55
CA ASN A 353 16.10 17.52 -26.35
C ASN A 353 14.92 16.74 -27.01
N ASN A 354 15.16 15.52 -27.51
CA ASN A 354 14.14 14.64 -28.03
C ASN A 354 13.97 13.43 -27.13
N TRP A 355 12.74 12.91 -27.04
CA TRP A 355 12.44 11.70 -26.26
C TRP A 355 12.42 10.48 -27.17
N TYR A 356 13.01 9.39 -26.67
CA TYR A 356 13.06 8.09 -27.33
C TYR A 356 12.70 6.98 -26.34
N ALA A 357 12.08 5.94 -26.84
CA ALA A 357 11.74 4.77 -26.02
C ALA A 357 12.89 3.78 -25.95
N ILE A 358 12.97 3.11 -24.78
CA ILE A 358 13.87 1.98 -24.53
C ILE A 358 13.09 0.90 -23.82
N ASP A 359 13.16 -0.32 -24.30
CA ASP A 359 12.61 -1.48 -23.62
C ASP A 359 13.67 -2.55 -23.44
N CYS A 360 14.34 -2.51 -22.29
CA CYS A 360 15.35 -3.49 -21.91
C CYS A 360 14.77 -4.90 -21.78
N THR A 361 13.50 -5.06 -21.45
CA THR A 361 12.86 -6.36 -21.32
C THR A 361 12.76 -7.08 -22.65
N TRP A 362 12.30 -6.38 -23.68
CA TRP A 362 12.13 -6.97 -25.01
C TRP A 362 13.44 -6.99 -25.83
N ASP A 363 14.47 -6.28 -25.38
CA ASP A 363 15.84 -6.37 -25.90
C ASP A 363 16.67 -7.45 -25.18
N ASP A 364 16.10 -8.11 -24.14
CA ASP A 364 16.68 -9.26 -23.42
C ASP A 364 15.93 -10.56 -23.75
N PRO A 365 16.17 -11.16 -24.90
CA PRO A 365 15.45 -12.35 -25.32
C PRO A 365 15.92 -13.58 -24.55
N VAL A 366 15.00 -14.39 -24.09
CA VAL A 366 15.28 -15.71 -23.53
C VAL A 366 15.85 -16.62 -24.62
N VAL A 367 17.15 -16.94 -24.53
CA VAL A 367 17.81 -17.83 -25.48
C VAL A 367 17.67 -19.28 -25.08
N ILE A 368 16.95 -20.06 -25.87
CA ILE A 368 16.88 -21.52 -25.70
C ILE A 368 17.96 -22.16 -26.54
N GLY A 369 19.03 -22.69 -25.90
CA GLY A 369 20.16 -23.36 -26.55
C GLY A 369 21.45 -22.52 -26.57
N ASN A 370 22.43 -22.93 -27.40
CA ASN A 370 23.78 -22.32 -27.44
C ASN A 370 23.93 -21.20 -28.50
N GLY A 371 22.84 -20.59 -28.94
CA GLY A 371 22.84 -19.50 -29.92
C GLY A 371 23.33 -18.18 -29.34
N LYS A 372 23.96 -17.34 -30.19
CA LYS A 372 24.21 -15.93 -29.86
C LYS A 372 23.06 -15.08 -30.39
N VAL A 373 22.57 -14.16 -29.56
CA VAL A 373 21.57 -13.17 -29.96
C VAL A 373 22.23 -12.14 -30.88
N GLY A 374 21.63 -11.90 -32.05
CA GLY A 374 22.09 -10.86 -32.96
C GLY A 374 21.81 -9.46 -32.46
N ASN A 375 22.55 -8.46 -32.90
CA ASN A 375 22.34 -7.06 -32.54
C ASN A 375 20.98 -6.54 -32.98
N ASP A 376 20.39 -7.08 -34.03
CA ASP A 376 19.05 -6.77 -34.52
C ASP A 376 17.94 -7.14 -33.54
N VAL A 377 18.22 -8.06 -32.61
CA VAL A 377 17.34 -8.45 -31.51
C VAL A 377 17.66 -7.65 -30.25
N ARG A 378 18.93 -7.60 -29.84
CA ARG A 378 19.42 -6.89 -28.63
C ARG A 378 19.14 -5.40 -28.60
N TYR A 379 18.97 -4.76 -29.73
CA TYR A 379 18.71 -3.31 -29.84
C TYR A 379 17.45 -3.03 -30.64
N ARG A 380 16.47 -3.96 -30.62
CA ARG A 380 15.21 -3.78 -31.35
C ARG A 380 14.41 -2.61 -30.81
N TYR A 381 14.45 -2.40 -29.50
CA TYR A 381 13.73 -1.35 -28.80
C TYR A 381 14.66 -0.32 -28.13
N PHE A 382 15.88 -0.22 -28.58
CA PHE A 382 16.86 0.75 -28.11
C PHE A 382 16.72 2.07 -28.86
N LEU A 383 16.42 3.18 -28.14
CA LEU A 383 16.25 4.56 -28.64
C LEU A 383 15.28 4.66 -29.83
N ARG A 384 14.09 4.14 -29.65
CA ARG A 384 13.05 4.11 -30.68
C ARG A 384 12.13 5.32 -30.64
N GLY A 385 11.76 5.78 -31.83
CA GLY A 385 10.73 6.79 -32.05
C GLY A 385 9.32 6.22 -32.04
N SER A 386 8.32 7.11 -32.06
CA SER A 386 6.91 6.73 -32.05
C SER A 386 6.51 5.88 -33.25
N SER A 387 7.10 6.08 -34.44
CA SER A 387 6.78 5.28 -35.63
C SER A 387 7.18 3.80 -35.50
N THR A 388 8.12 3.49 -34.62
CA THR A 388 8.53 2.10 -34.31
C THR A 388 7.73 1.56 -33.13
N MET A 389 7.67 2.30 -32.01
CA MET A 389 7.00 1.84 -30.78
C MET A 389 5.49 1.62 -30.96
N SER A 390 4.79 2.48 -31.70
CA SER A 390 3.34 2.37 -31.90
C SER A 390 2.87 1.11 -32.65
N LYS A 391 3.78 0.29 -33.15
CA LYS A 391 3.43 -0.96 -33.83
C LYS A 391 2.98 -2.04 -32.85
N ASP A 392 3.49 -2.00 -31.66
CA ASP A 392 3.31 -3.05 -30.65
C ASP A 392 3.22 -2.54 -29.21
N HIS A 393 3.51 -1.25 -28.94
CA HIS A 393 3.41 -0.65 -27.62
C HIS A 393 2.36 0.47 -27.60
N VAL A 394 1.51 0.44 -26.58
CA VAL A 394 0.48 1.47 -26.34
C VAL A 394 0.60 1.94 -24.88
N THR A 395 0.85 3.22 -24.67
CA THR A 395 0.91 3.81 -23.33
C THR A 395 -0.47 3.84 -22.67
N SER A 396 -0.52 3.62 -21.37
CA SER A 396 -1.70 3.87 -20.55
C SER A 396 -1.64 5.31 -20.04
N ALA A 397 -2.64 6.12 -20.35
CA ALA A 397 -2.75 7.48 -19.81
C ALA A 397 -3.22 7.47 -18.33
N GLN A 398 -3.87 6.39 -17.90
CA GLN A 398 -4.37 6.24 -16.54
C GLN A 398 -3.64 5.09 -15.87
N PHE A 399 -2.90 5.38 -14.82
CA PHE A 399 -2.26 4.36 -14.03
C PHE A 399 -2.54 4.46 -12.53
N THR A 400 -3.38 5.37 -12.08
CA THR A 400 -3.79 5.40 -10.70
C THR A 400 -5.26 5.04 -10.53
N ASP A 401 -5.57 4.29 -9.48
CA ASP A 401 -6.95 4.11 -9.03
C ASP A 401 -7.53 5.41 -8.45
N GLY A 402 -6.68 6.39 -8.14
CA GLY A 402 -7.05 7.75 -7.73
C GLY A 402 -7.63 8.63 -8.85
N GLY A 403 -7.69 8.10 -10.09
CA GLY A 403 -8.32 8.80 -11.22
C GLY A 403 -7.45 9.87 -11.89
N GLU A 404 -6.21 10.06 -11.46
CA GLU A 404 -5.27 10.95 -12.15
C GLU A 404 -4.84 10.34 -13.49
N THR A 405 -4.75 11.19 -14.50
CA THR A 405 -4.21 10.81 -15.81
C THR A 405 -2.91 11.53 -16.04
N TYR A 406 -1.90 10.77 -16.46
CA TYR A 406 -0.58 11.33 -16.72
C TYR A 406 -0.28 11.41 -18.20
N GLU A 407 0.36 12.50 -18.58
CA GLU A 407 0.90 12.67 -19.93
C GLU A 407 2.36 12.20 -19.95
N TYR A 408 2.68 11.32 -20.88
CA TYR A 408 4.06 10.96 -21.15
C TYR A 408 4.70 11.95 -22.12
N PRO A 409 6.04 12.09 -22.08
CA PRO A 409 6.73 12.91 -23.06
C PRO A 409 6.43 12.45 -24.49
N THR A 410 6.25 13.39 -25.39
CA THR A 410 6.07 13.07 -26.81
C THR A 410 7.36 12.50 -27.39
N LEU A 411 7.32 11.26 -27.87
CA LEU A 411 8.45 10.66 -28.58
C LEU A 411 8.74 11.37 -29.90
N ASN A 412 10.03 11.46 -30.22
CA ASN A 412 10.44 11.77 -31.58
C ASN A 412 9.79 10.78 -32.56
N VAL A 413 9.46 11.21 -33.78
CA VAL A 413 8.79 10.35 -34.75
C VAL A 413 9.72 9.24 -35.24
N SER A 414 10.96 9.59 -35.57
CA SER A 414 11.98 8.67 -36.07
C SER A 414 12.84 8.13 -34.93
N ASP A 415 13.37 6.93 -35.11
CA ASP A 415 14.38 6.36 -34.23
C ASP A 415 15.63 7.26 -34.18
N TYR A 416 16.38 7.21 -33.08
CA TYR A 416 17.67 7.88 -32.93
C TYR A 416 18.67 7.29 -33.93
N ARG A 417 19.51 8.12 -34.54
CA ARG A 417 20.49 7.71 -35.57
C ARG A 417 21.91 8.03 -35.16
#